data_c5c65c40aba9d79c38637512333aaecf
#
_entry.id   c5c65c40aba9d79c38637512333aaecf
#
_cell.length_a   1.000
_cell.length_b   1.000
_cell.length_c   1.000
_cell.angle_alpha   90.00
_cell.angle_beta   90.00
_cell.angle_gamma   90.00
#
_symmetry.space_group_name_H-M   'P 1'
#
loop_
_entity.id
_entity.type
_entity.pdbx_description
1 polymer ?
#
loop_
_entity_poly.entity_id
_entity_poly.type
_entity_poly.pdbx_seq_one_letter_code
_entity_poly.pdbx_strand_id
1 'polypeptide(L)'
;MTVLTTEELIESAEADIKKRETLDLKQEKRSLWRIIAKNELRIKTSNFRNHRVLLFIAIYSFLLIWALILAPYLFDLFMPTLAAEFSEVFKPAIALIIESLMMALFLVLIIYPLNNVYKEDEIGSKETLLATPVKANDIFLGEFLGKAPIYSMLILILAPVIVGLINPIINLTLTQYIIIYGTVFGHVYFANLIGSIICSWIEHKISKSEKARDLGKLMIWVLTILMVVIMYAIIFFLNFLLEHPELKNWLAFYPSLWFSNIILYSIDPILLNAFILNIWISVLLAVGVPLLTLYLSYKKAESFYTLEGGIEKSRITIIEHENPFYKLVRKLSGRKWGGLIVMQLKRFFRKKANIARVAYVSGLIGFMSYFMSAMDDDGFGIVFSNTMLIAIGGGVGSILIGHLAFVDSKDIIWVYKRSPRGIKAIVYSYLLMMLIFNFFLAIFVTIMLNVFSNIDLLNSVIFFIEFLIFAEISMFQAMGLQCISPAFGERDSSMKGNMMISMLLLQP
;
A
#
# COMPACT_ATOMS: atom_id res chain seq x y z
N MET A 1 -59.59 39.29 10.39
CA MET A 1 -59.15 37.95 10.12
C MET A 1 -59.79 37.52 8.81
N THR A 2 -59.09 37.71 7.69
CA THR A 2 -59.55 37.27 6.37
C THR A 2 -59.36 35.75 6.28
N VAL A 3 -60.50 35.03 6.23
CA VAL A 3 -60.51 33.58 6.00
C VAL A 3 -60.22 33.39 4.52
N LEU A 4 -59.07 32.87 4.20
CA LEU A 4 -58.71 32.47 2.84
C LEU A 4 -59.74 31.45 2.31
N THR A 5 -60.20 31.62 1.12
CA THR A 5 -61.13 30.70 0.47
C THR A 5 -60.42 29.38 0.18
N THR A 6 -61.17 28.28 0.10
CA THR A 6 -60.61 26.95 -0.20
C THR A 6 -59.86 26.91 -1.55
N GLU A 7 -60.21 27.74 -2.51
CA GLU A 7 -59.52 27.89 -3.79
C GLU A 7 -58.15 28.57 -3.63
N GLU A 8 -58.03 29.62 -2.81
CA GLU A 8 -56.73 30.27 -2.55
C GLU A 8 -55.75 29.36 -1.79
N LEU A 9 -56.27 28.46 -0.94
CA LEU A 9 -55.44 27.46 -0.25
C LEU A 9 -54.91 26.36 -1.20
N ILE A 10 -55.74 25.94 -2.17
CA ILE A 10 -55.36 24.97 -3.19
C ILE A 10 -54.31 25.58 -4.14
N GLU A 11 -54.52 26.80 -4.59
CA GLU A 11 -53.59 27.50 -5.48
C GLU A 11 -52.24 27.79 -4.81
N SER A 12 -52.22 28.10 -3.53
CA SER A 12 -51.00 28.27 -2.74
C SER A 12 -50.24 26.94 -2.55
N ALA A 13 -50.96 25.82 -2.35
CA ALA A 13 -50.38 24.52 -2.22
C ALA A 13 -49.79 24.00 -3.54
N GLU A 14 -50.48 24.24 -4.67
CA GLU A 14 -49.94 23.90 -6.00
C GLU A 14 -48.73 24.75 -6.37
N ALA A 15 -48.70 26.04 -6.00
CA ALA A 15 -47.54 26.91 -6.18
C ALA A 15 -46.35 26.48 -5.36
N ASP A 16 -46.57 25.99 -4.12
CA ASP A 16 -45.50 25.45 -3.26
C ASP A 16 -44.98 24.09 -3.74
N ILE A 17 -45.86 23.23 -4.25
CA ILE A 17 -45.45 21.96 -4.89
C ILE A 17 -44.61 22.24 -6.12
N LYS A 18 -45.04 23.12 -6.99
CA LYS A 18 -44.32 23.52 -8.21
C LYS A 18 -42.98 24.19 -7.90
N LYS A 19 -42.90 24.95 -6.82
CA LYS A 19 -41.68 25.58 -6.32
C LYS A 19 -40.72 24.53 -5.73
N ARG A 20 -41.22 23.52 -5.04
CA ARG A 20 -40.41 22.37 -4.56
C ARG A 20 -39.89 21.54 -5.73
N GLU A 21 -40.70 21.18 -6.69
CA GLU A 21 -40.30 20.49 -7.91
C GLU A 21 -39.22 21.24 -8.69
N THR A 22 -39.36 22.56 -8.82
CA THR A 22 -38.36 23.42 -9.51
C THR A 22 -37.07 23.57 -8.69
N LEU A 23 -37.14 23.51 -7.36
CA LEU A 23 -35.99 23.48 -6.46
C LEU A 23 -35.27 22.13 -6.52
N ASP A 24 -36.02 21.01 -6.55
CA ASP A 24 -35.48 19.68 -6.70
C ASP A 24 -34.84 19.48 -8.08
N LEU A 25 -35.45 19.96 -9.15
CA LEU A 25 -34.88 19.96 -10.50
C LEU A 25 -33.62 20.86 -10.62
N LYS A 26 -33.56 21.96 -9.84
CA LYS A 26 -32.34 22.79 -9.76
C LYS A 26 -31.23 22.13 -8.91
N GLN A 27 -31.58 21.38 -7.88
CA GLN A 27 -30.63 20.59 -7.11
C GLN A 27 -30.09 19.39 -7.91
N GLU A 28 -30.91 18.76 -8.74
CA GLU A 28 -30.51 17.65 -9.63
C GLU A 28 -29.48 18.10 -10.69
N LYS A 29 -29.43 19.38 -11.05
CA LYS A 29 -28.43 19.94 -11.97
C LYS A 29 -27.08 20.30 -11.33
N ARG A 30 -26.96 20.33 -9.99
CA ARG A 30 -25.70 20.62 -9.33
C ARG A 30 -24.87 19.34 -9.20
N SER A 31 -23.72 19.30 -9.87
CA SER A 31 -22.77 18.21 -9.70
C SER A 31 -22.31 18.12 -8.23
N LEU A 32 -22.68 17.04 -7.56
CA LEU A 32 -22.44 16.82 -6.13
C LEU A 32 -21.00 16.42 -5.83
N TRP A 33 -20.21 16.07 -6.85
CA TRP A 33 -18.83 15.61 -6.69
C TRP A 33 -17.95 16.60 -5.90
N ARG A 34 -18.16 17.92 -6.01
CA ARG A 34 -17.40 18.92 -5.25
C ARG A 34 -17.65 18.84 -3.75
N ILE A 35 -18.89 18.55 -3.36
CA ILE A 35 -19.27 18.39 -1.95
C ILE A 35 -18.64 17.12 -1.41
N ILE A 36 -18.69 16.03 -2.17
CA ILE A 36 -18.09 14.74 -1.82
C ILE A 36 -16.58 14.88 -1.70
N ALA A 37 -15.92 15.52 -2.67
CA ALA A 37 -14.48 15.79 -2.64
C ALA A 37 -14.05 16.58 -1.38
N LYS A 38 -14.82 17.61 -1.03
CA LYS A 38 -14.57 18.40 0.19
C LYS A 38 -14.75 17.57 1.46
N ASN A 39 -15.75 16.68 1.48
CA ASN A 39 -16.02 15.81 2.61
C ASN A 39 -14.93 14.73 2.74
N GLU A 40 -14.49 14.14 1.65
CA GLU A 40 -13.39 13.17 1.62
C GLU A 40 -12.11 13.77 2.24
N LEU A 41 -11.75 14.99 1.82
CA LEU A 41 -10.63 15.72 2.39
C LEU A 41 -10.81 15.98 3.90
N ARG A 42 -12.05 16.30 4.32
CA ARG A 42 -12.37 16.53 5.74
C ARG A 42 -12.25 15.25 6.57
N ILE A 43 -12.63 14.11 6.04
CA ILE A 43 -12.50 12.79 6.68
C ILE A 43 -11.03 12.47 6.86
N LYS A 44 -10.22 12.59 5.79
CA LYS A 44 -8.76 12.33 5.83
C LYS A 44 -8.01 13.22 6.82
N THR A 45 -8.50 14.44 7.03
CA THR A 45 -7.90 15.41 7.96
C THR A 45 -8.67 15.56 9.27
N SER A 46 -9.45 14.55 9.67
CA SER A 46 -10.30 14.59 10.87
C SER A 46 -9.52 14.84 12.16
N ASN A 47 -8.32 14.25 12.30
CA ASN A 47 -7.46 14.42 13.47
C ASN A 47 -7.00 15.88 13.70
N PHE A 48 -6.98 16.70 12.63
CA PHE A 48 -6.57 18.10 12.67
C PHE A 48 -7.75 19.06 12.44
N ARG A 49 -8.95 18.67 12.87
CA ARG A 49 -10.19 19.39 12.58
C ARG A 49 -10.13 20.91 12.84
N ASN A 50 -9.51 21.32 13.94
CA ASN A 50 -9.46 22.72 14.37
C ASN A 50 -8.36 23.53 13.65
N HIS A 51 -7.32 22.87 13.13
CA HIS A 51 -6.13 23.50 12.56
C HIS A 51 -5.82 23.07 11.12
N ARG A 52 -6.85 22.65 10.35
CA ARG A 52 -6.66 22.12 9.00
C ARG A 52 -5.95 23.08 8.06
N VAL A 53 -6.38 24.33 8.04
CA VAL A 53 -5.80 25.36 7.16
C VAL A 53 -4.33 25.58 7.52
N LEU A 54 -4.04 25.71 8.80
CA LEU A 54 -2.66 25.88 9.29
C LEU A 54 -1.80 24.66 8.95
N LEU A 55 -2.34 23.43 9.09
CA LEU A 55 -1.65 22.20 8.71
C LEU A 55 -1.28 22.21 7.22
N PHE A 56 -2.25 22.53 6.33
CA PHE A 56 -1.98 22.59 4.90
C PHE A 56 -0.94 23.68 4.56
N ILE A 57 -1.07 24.87 5.14
CA ILE A 57 -0.09 25.94 4.93
C ILE A 57 1.30 25.47 5.39
N ALA A 58 1.42 24.88 6.58
CA ALA A 58 2.70 24.41 7.10
C ALA A 58 3.34 23.33 6.21
N ILE A 59 2.54 22.31 5.82
CA ILE A 59 3.06 21.24 4.96
C ILE A 59 3.43 21.75 3.57
N TYR A 60 2.58 22.55 2.92
CA TYR A 60 2.91 23.08 1.59
C TYR A 60 4.07 24.07 1.62
N SER A 61 4.19 24.91 2.67
CA SER A 61 5.35 25.77 2.85
C SER A 61 6.65 24.97 3.02
N PHE A 62 6.60 23.91 3.84
CA PHE A 62 7.75 23.00 4.00
C PHE A 62 8.11 22.31 2.66
N LEU A 63 7.13 21.81 1.94
CA LEU A 63 7.34 21.14 0.65
C LEU A 63 7.84 22.11 -0.44
N LEU A 64 7.43 23.38 -0.40
CA LEU A 64 7.96 24.41 -1.28
C LEU A 64 9.42 24.74 -0.94
N ILE A 65 9.77 24.84 0.34
CA ILE A 65 11.16 25.01 0.79
C ILE A 65 12.00 23.80 0.37
N TRP A 66 11.46 22.60 0.54
CA TRP A 66 12.08 21.37 0.05
C TRP A 66 12.34 21.44 -1.47
N ALA A 67 11.31 21.75 -2.24
CA ALA A 67 11.39 21.75 -3.70
C ALA A 67 12.32 22.81 -4.29
N LEU A 68 12.34 24.02 -3.70
CA LEU A 68 13.05 25.17 -4.25
C LEU A 68 14.47 25.36 -3.66
N ILE A 69 14.70 24.90 -2.44
CA ILE A 69 15.94 25.18 -1.71
C ILE A 69 16.66 23.90 -1.32
N LEU A 70 15.99 23.02 -0.53
CA LEU A 70 16.68 21.89 0.09
C LEU A 70 17.07 20.81 -0.93
N ALA A 71 16.16 20.42 -1.82
CA ALA A 71 16.45 19.39 -2.80
C ALA A 71 17.54 19.83 -3.79
N PRO A 72 17.47 20.99 -4.45
CA PRO A 72 18.57 21.46 -5.29
C PRO A 72 19.90 21.52 -4.55
N TYR A 73 19.93 22.11 -3.36
CA TYR A 73 21.17 22.22 -2.56
C TYR A 73 21.77 20.86 -2.21
N LEU A 74 20.95 19.88 -1.80
CA LEU A 74 21.44 18.55 -1.47
C LEU A 74 22.00 17.83 -2.71
N PHE A 75 21.30 17.91 -3.83
CA PHE A 75 21.77 17.27 -5.07
C PHE A 75 23.03 17.97 -5.62
N ASP A 76 23.11 19.28 -5.57
CA ASP A 76 24.32 20.02 -5.96
C ASP A 76 25.54 19.70 -5.07
N LEU A 77 25.30 19.26 -3.83
CA LEU A 77 26.38 18.84 -2.92
C LEU A 77 26.91 17.45 -3.25
N PHE A 78 26.03 16.48 -3.60
CA PHE A 78 26.41 15.08 -3.78
C PHE A 78 26.68 14.70 -5.24
N MET A 79 25.96 15.28 -6.20
CA MET A 79 26.03 14.87 -7.61
C MET A 79 27.30 15.26 -8.34
N PRO A 80 27.97 16.41 -8.13
CA PRO A 80 29.18 16.75 -8.85
C PRO A 80 30.32 15.77 -8.64
N THR A 81 30.44 15.20 -7.44
CA THR A 81 31.45 14.18 -7.14
C THR A 81 31.19 12.88 -7.92
N LEU A 82 29.95 12.46 -7.98
CA LEU A 82 29.53 11.29 -8.77
C LEU A 82 29.65 11.54 -10.29
N ALA A 83 29.26 12.73 -10.76
CA ALA A 83 29.32 13.08 -12.17
C ALA A 83 30.77 13.20 -12.69
N ALA A 84 31.72 13.64 -11.88
CA ALA A 84 33.13 13.75 -12.25
C ALA A 84 33.78 12.36 -12.43
N GLU A 85 33.39 11.38 -11.60
CA GLU A 85 33.93 10.02 -11.68
C GLU A 85 33.35 9.21 -12.86
N PHE A 86 32.13 9.53 -13.31
CA PHE A 86 31.38 8.72 -14.29
C PHE A 86 30.93 9.48 -15.55
N SER A 87 31.60 10.55 -15.94
CA SER A 87 31.12 11.53 -16.94
C SER A 87 30.73 10.96 -18.32
N GLU A 88 31.38 9.91 -18.81
CA GLU A 88 31.06 9.31 -20.12
C GLU A 88 29.92 8.25 -20.05
N VAL A 89 29.81 7.55 -18.93
CA VAL A 89 28.78 6.51 -18.70
C VAL A 89 27.49 7.14 -18.14
N PHE A 90 27.57 8.36 -17.65
CA PHE A 90 26.51 8.98 -16.83
C PHE A 90 25.26 9.37 -17.64
N LYS A 91 25.39 9.83 -18.88
CA LYS A 91 24.22 10.20 -19.72
C LYS A 91 23.27 9.03 -20.00
N PRO A 92 23.71 7.88 -20.50
CA PRO A 92 22.83 6.72 -20.68
C PRO A 92 22.34 6.16 -19.34
N ALA A 93 23.16 6.23 -18.27
CA ALA A 93 22.76 5.80 -16.94
C ALA A 93 21.63 6.66 -16.35
N ILE A 94 21.65 7.99 -16.54
CA ILE A 94 20.56 8.88 -16.11
C ILE A 94 19.25 8.49 -16.76
N ALA A 95 19.23 8.21 -18.05
CA ALA A 95 18.03 7.80 -18.75
C ALA A 95 17.41 6.56 -18.10
N LEU A 96 18.24 5.56 -17.79
CA LEU A 96 17.81 4.34 -17.12
C LEU A 96 17.33 4.59 -15.67
N ILE A 97 18.03 5.44 -14.93
CA ILE A 97 17.63 5.82 -13.57
C ILE A 97 16.26 6.50 -13.60
N ILE A 98 16.02 7.43 -14.51
CA ILE A 98 14.72 8.10 -14.64
C ILE A 98 13.62 7.12 -15.04
N GLU A 99 13.87 6.27 -16.04
CA GLU A 99 12.91 5.25 -16.47
C GLU A 99 12.55 4.30 -15.31
N SER A 100 13.56 3.77 -14.62
CA SER A 100 13.36 2.85 -13.50
C SER A 100 12.64 3.50 -12.32
N LEU A 101 13.04 4.73 -11.98
CA LEU A 101 12.39 5.50 -10.92
C LEU A 101 10.92 5.73 -11.24
N MET A 102 10.60 6.15 -12.46
CA MET A 102 9.22 6.37 -12.89
C MET A 102 8.43 5.06 -12.93
N MET A 103 9.04 3.94 -13.36
CA MET A 103 8.40 2.62 -13.35
C MET A 103 8.10 2.15 -11.92
N ALA A 104 9.06 2.25 -11.02
CA ALA A 104 8.88 1.88 -9.62
C ALA A 104 7.82 2.75 -8.93
N LEU A 105 7.86 4.07 -9.15
CA LEU A 105 6.87 5.00 -8.63
C LEU A 105 5.46 4.69 -9.14
N PHE A 106 5.31 4.33 -10.41
CA PHE A 106 4.02 3.94 -10.97
C PHE A 106 3.38 2.79 -10.21
N LEU A 107 4.16 1.75 -9.93
CA LEU A 107 3.70 0.59 -9.18
C LEU A 107 3.34 0.94 -7.74
N VAL A 108 4.19 1.69 -7.05
CA VAL A 108 3.94 2.14 -5.67
C VAL A 108 2.67 2.98 -5.59
N LEU A 109 2.46 3.88 -6.56
CA LEU A 109 1.29 4.76 -6.60
C LEU A 109 -0.02 4.03 -6.93
N ILE A 110 0.03 2.93 -7.70
CA ILE A 110 -1.13 2.05 -7.91
C ILE A 110 -1.53 1.34 -6.60
N ILE A 111 -0.55 0.93 -5.79
CA ILE A 111 -0.80 0.25 -4.51
C ILE A 111 -1.41 1.20 -3.47
N TYR A 112 -1.09 2.48 -3.51
CA TYR A 112 -1.52 3.46 -2.52
C TYR A 112 -3.06 3.50 -2.31
N PRO A 113 -3.92 3.56 -3.34
CA PRO A 113 -5.37 3.47 -3.16
C PRO A 113 -5.84 2.12 -2.62
N LEU A 114 -5.14 1.02 -2.92
CA LEU A 114 -5.51 -0.32 -2.46
C LEU A 114 -5.44 -0.47 -0.94
N ASN A 115 -4.55 0.28 -0.28
CA ASN A 115 -4.49 0.30 1.18
C ASN A 115 -5.79 0.82 1.84
N ASN A 116 -6.64 1.53 1.09
CA ASN A 116 -7.91 2.03 1.58
C ASN A 116 -9.01 0.95 1.61
N VAL A 117 -8.90 -0.11 0.80
CA VAL A 117 -9.87 -1.23 0.78
C VAL A 117 -10.03 -1.89 2.16
N TYR A 118 -9.01 -1.78 3.01
CA TYR A 118 -9.04 -2.33 4.37
C TYR A 118 -9.76 -1.47 5.40
N LYS A 119 -10.17 -0.24 5.04
CA LYS A 119 -10.79 0.67 6.02
C LYS A 119 -12.29 0.41 6.11
N GLU A 120 -12.70 -0.40 7.09
CA GLU A 120 -14.11 -0.71 7.36
C GLU A 120 -14.95 0.54 7.62
N ASP A 121 -14.38 1.58 8.25
CA ASP A 121 -15.06 2.84 8.50
C ASP A 121 -15.42 3.60 7.20
N GLU A 122 -14.62 3.44 6.14
CA GLU A 122 -14.90 4.02 4.83
C GLU A 122 -16.03 3.26 4.11
N ILE A 123 -16.16 1.95 4.33
CA ILE A 123 -17.24 1.13 3.76
C ILE A 123 -18.60 1.59 4.30
N GLY A 124 -18.73 1.79 5.61
CA GLY A 124 -19.97 2.30 6.21
C GLY A 124 -20.36 3.70 5.72
N SER A 125 -19.38 4.58 5.48
CA SER A 125 -19.63 5.91 4.91
C SER A 125 -20.07 5.83 3.44
N LYS A 126 -19.54 4.90 2.66
CA LYS A 126 -19.94 4.67 1.27
C LYS A 126 -21.35 4.09 1.17
N GLU A 127 -21.72 3.14 2.02
CA GLU A 127 -23.08 2.60 2.08
C GLU A 127 -24.10 3.70 2.39
N THR A 128 -23.76 4.59 3.32
CA THR A 128 -24.61 5.75 3.64
C THR A 128 -24.74 6.70 2.46
N LEU A 129 -23.66 6.97 1.72
CA LEU A 129 -23.69 7.80 0.51
C LEU A 129 -24.50 7.16 -0.61
N LEU A 130 -24.38 5.84 -0.80
CA LEU A 130 -25.14 5.10 -1.80
C LEU A 130 -26.63 4.98 -1.46
N ALA A 131 -26.99 5.07 -0.18
CA ALA A 131 -28.39 5.15 0.26
C ALA A 131 -29.03 6.52 0.00
N THR A 132 -28.23 7.53 -0.34
CA THR A 132 -28.73 8.87 -0.73
C THR A 132 -28.94 8.95 -2.27
N PRO A 133 -29.75 9.89 -2.79
CA PRO A 133 -29.99 10.03 -4.23
C PRO A 133 -28.79 10.67 -4.97
N VAL A 134 -27.56 10.22 -4.66
CA VAL A 134 -26.32 10.67 -5.29
C VAL A 134 -25.93 9.70 -6.41
N LYS A 135 -25.54 10.22 -7.57
CA LYS A 135 -25.09 9.38 -8.69
C LYS A 135 -23.73 8.75 -8.36
N ALA A 136 -23.58 7.48 -8.67
CA ALA A 136 -22.30 6.74 -8.49
C ALA A 136 -21.12 7.43 -9.18
N ASN A 137 -21.38 8.09 -10.31
CA ASN A 137 -20.38 8.86 -11.05
C ASN A 137 -19.84 10.05 -10.25
N ASP A 138 -20.71 10.76 -9.51
CA ASP A 138 -20.32 11.88 -8.65
C ASP A 138 -19.55 11.39 -7.42
N ILE A 139 -19.89 10.20 -6.92
CA ILE A 139 -19.15 9.56 -5.80
C ILE A 139 -17.73 9.24 -6.24
N PHE A 140 -17.58 8.52 -7.36
CA PHE A 140 -16.26 8.15 -7.90
C PHE A 140 -15.36 9.39 -8.13
N LEU A 141 -15.92 10.39 -8.83
CA LEU A 141 -15.17 11.61 -9.14
C LEU A 141 -14.84 12.41 -7.88
N GLY A 142 -15.76 12.47 -6.93
CA GLY A 142 -15.59 13.14 -5.66
C GLY A 142 -14.51 12.49 -4.78
N GLU A 143 -14.52 11.17 -4.67
CA GLU A 143 -13.48 10.40 -3.95
C GLU A 143 -12.10 10.56 -4.59
N PHE A 144 -12.02 10.49 -5.92
CA PHE A 144 -10.76 10.65 -6.64
C PHE A 144 -10.20 12.07 -6.50
N LEU A 145 -10.99 13.09 -6.77
CA LEU A 145 -10.55 14.48 -6.67
C LEU A 145 -10.40 14.97 -5.23
N GLY A 146 -11.11 14.37 -4.27
CA GLY A 146 -10.93 14.67 -2.84
C GLY A 146 -9.53 14.33 -2.33
N LYS A 147 -8.82 13.41 -2.99
CA LYS A 147 -7.44 13.04 -2.70
C LYS A 147 -6.41 13.91 -3.44
N ALA A 148 -6.84 14.82 -4.32
CA ALA A 148 -5.95 15.67 -5.12
C ALA A 148 -4.91 16.47 -4.29
N PRO A 149 -5.24 17.04 -3.10
CA PRO A 149 -4.24 17.69 -2.28
C PRO A 149 -3.11 16.75 -1.83
N ILE A 150 -3.42 15.48 -1.54
CA ILE A 150 -2.41 14.48 -1.16
C ILE A 150 -1.52 14.15 -2.36
N TYR A 151 -2.11 14.01 -3.55
CA TYR A 151 -1.34 13.76 -4.77
C TYR A 151 -0.43 14.93 -5.12
N SER A 152 -0.88 16.17 -4.93
CA SER A 152 -0.03 17.35 -5.15
C SER A 152 1.14 17.45 -4.17
N MET A 153 0.99 16.98 -2.92
CA MET A 153 2.11 16.85 -1.98
C MET A 153 3.14 15.83 -2.49
N LEU A 154 2.70 14.68 -3.00
CA LEU A 154 3.59 13.68 -3.58
C LEU A 154 4.38 14.24 -4.78
N ILE A 155 3.75 15.05 -5.62
CA ILE A 155 4.42 15.70 -6.75
C ILE A 155 5.51 16.65 -6.26
N LEU A 156 5.24 17.46 -5.23
CA LEU A 156 6.20 18.37 -4.63
C LEU A 156 7.37 17.65 -3.91
N ILE A 157 7.22 16.37 -3.60
CA ILE A 157 8.31 15.54 -3.08
C ILE A 157 9.11 14.91 -4.22
N LEU A 158 8.44 14.34 -5.22
CA LEU A 158 9.05 13.50 -6.26
C LEU A 158 9.69 14.31 -7.40
N ALA A 159 9.01 15.36 -7.89
CA ALA A 159 9.52 16.15 -8.99
C ALA A 159 10.88 16.83 -8.67
N PRO A 160 11.11 17.39 -7.46
CA PRO A 160 12.42 17.93 -7.10
C PRO A 160 13.54 16.89 -7.07
N VAL A 161 13.21 15.61 -6.74
CA VAL A 161 14.20 14.53 -6.78
C VAL A 161 14.65 14.29 -8.22
N ILE A 162 13.72 14.19 -9.17
CA ILE A 162 14.03 14.00 -10.59
C ILE A 162 14.83 15.19 -11.12
N VAL A 163 14.39 16.41 -10.82
CA VAL A 163 15.10 17.64 -11.20
C VAL A 163 16.50 17.67 -10.60
N GLY A 164 16.63 17.34 -9.30
CA GLY A 164 17.90 17.33 -8.59
C GLY A 164 18.91 16.33 -9.14
N LEU A 165 18.43 15.19 -9.65
CA LEU A 165 19.29 14.21 -10.35
C LEU A 165 19.85 14.72 -11.67
N ILE A 166 19.13 15.60 -12.36
CA ILE A 166 19.45 16.03 -13.73
C ILE A 166 20.17 17.39 -13.73
N ASN A 167 19.70 18.34 -12.93
CA ASN A 167 20.13 19.74 -12.97
C ASN A 167 21.64 19.96 -12.78
N PRO A 168 22.33 19.26 -11.85
CA PRO A 168 23.77 19.42 -11.66
C PRO A 168 24.60 19.03 -12.88
N ILE A 169 24.02 18.25 -13.80
CA ILE A 169 24.72 17.69 -14.96
C ILE A 169 24.40 18.49 -16.23
N ILE A 170 23.17 18.95 -16.40
CA ILE A 170 22.69 19.52 -17.67
C ILE A 170 22.18 20.97 -17.56
N ASN A 171 22.16 21.59 -16.40
CA ASN A 171 21.65 22.96 -16.17
C ASN A 171 20.29 23.19 -16.85
N LEU A 172 19.22 22.74 -16.22
CA LEU A 172 17.87 22.78 -16.76
C LEU A 172 17.35 24.21 -16.97
N THR A 173 16.69 24.44 -18.10
CA THR A 173 15.95 25.67 -18.38
C THR A 173 14.58 25.69 -17.68
N LEU A 174 13.99 26.88 -17.49
CA LEU A 174 12.65 27.01 -16.89
C LEU A 174 11.60 26.18 -17.61
N THR A 175 11.68 26.10 -18.95
CA THR A 175 10.74 25.30 -19.75
C THR A 175 10.86 23.82 -19.42
N GLN A 176 12.06 23.30 -19.24
CA GLN A 176 12.30 21.89 -18.85
C GLN A 176 11.76 21.61 -17.45
N TYR A 177 11.94 22.53 -16.49
CA TYR A 177 11.29 22.41 -15.17
C TYR A 177 9.78 22.25 -15.30
N ILE A 178 9.12 23.11 -16.08
CA ILE A 178 7.66 23.05 -16.27
C ILE A 178 7.24 21.71 -16.89
N ILE A 179 7.99 21.21 -17.89
CA ILE A 179 7.71 19.93 -18.54
C ILE A 179 7.86 18.79 -17.53
N ILE A 180 8.94 18.75 -16.75
CA ILE A 180 9.19 17.69 -15.75
C ILE A 180 8.07 17.67 -14.70
N TYR A 181 7.76 18.83 -14.10
CA TYR A 181 6.70 18.92 -13.09
C TYR A 181 5.32 18.54 -13.65
N GLY A 182 5.00 19.00 -14.88
CA GLY A 182 3.76 18.66 -15.57
C GLY A 182 3.66 17.17 -15.89
N THR A 183 4.77 16.56 -16.31
CA THR A 183 4.84 15.13 -16.61
C THR A 183 4.70 14.28 -15.34
N VAL A 184 5.40 14.64 -14.26
CA VAL A 184 5.26 13.97 -12.95
C VAL A 184 3.83 14.13 -12.42
N PHE A 185 3.21 15.29 -12.61
CA PHE A 185 1.81 15.51 -12.27
C PHE A 185 0.89 14.51 -13.00
N GLY A 186 0.99 14.43 -14.32
CA GLY A 186 0.20 13.48 -15.13
C GLY A 186 0.43 12.02 -14.70
N HIS A 187 1.68 11.65 -14.46
CA HIS A 187 2.08 10.32 -14.03
C HIS A 187 1.47 9.93 -12.67
N VAL A 188 1.59 10.80 -11.65
CA VAL A 188 1.05 10.57 -10.31
C VAL A 188 -0.48 10.43 -10.35
N TYR A 189 -1.16 11.31 -11.07
CA TYR A 189 -2.61 11.25 -11.20
C TYR A 189 -3.08 10.01 -11.95
N PHE A 190 -2.39 9.62 -13.01
CA PHE A 190 -2.74 8.44 -13.78
C PHE A 190 -2.54 7.14 -13.00
N ALA A 191 -1.40 6.99 -12.32
CA ALA A 191 -1.13 5.83 -11.48
C ALA A 191 -2.19 5.67 -10.37
N ASN A 192 -2.53 6.78 -9.68
CA ASN A 192 -3.55 6.76 -8.65
C ASN A 192 -4.97 6.54 -9.22
N LEU A 193 -5.26 6.99 -10.44
CA LEU A 193 -6.52 6.70 -11.13
C LEU A 193 -6.69 5.21 -11.37
N ILE A 194 -5.67 4.55 -11.93
CA ILE A 194 -5.67 3.09 -12.13
C ILE A 194 -5.82 2.37 -10.78
N GLY A 195 -5.04 2.76 -9.77
CA GLY A 195 -5.16 2.20 -8.44
C GLY A 195 -6.54 2.35 -7.83
N SER A 196 -7.20 3.50 -8.02
CA SER A 196 -8.57 3.75 -7.54
C SER A 196 -9.61 2.89 -8.28
N ILE A 197 -9.45 2.66 -9.58
CA ILE A 197 -10.32 1.78 -10.36
C ILE A 197 -10.19 0.33 -9.88
N ILE A 198 -8.96 -0.15 -9.72
CA ILE A 198 -8.69 -1.49 -9.20
C ILE A 198 -9.26 -1.63 -7.78
N CYS A 199 -9.08 -0.62 -6.93
CA CYS A 199 -9.63 -0.56 -5.59
C CYS A 199 -11.16 -0.70 -5.61
N SER A 200 -11.86 0.11 -6.38
CA SER A 200 -13.33 0.07 -6.49
C SER A 200 -13.82 -1.27 -7.05
N TRP A 201 -13.12 -1.85 -8.03
CA TRP A 201 -13.45 -3.17 -8.57
C TRP A 201 -13.29 -4.28 -7.53
N ILE A 202 -12.20 -4.25 -6.75
CA ILE A 202 -11.96 -5.20 -5.67
C ILE A 202 -13.02 -5.04 -4.58
N GLU A 203 -13.34 -3.81 -4.15
CA GLU A 203 -14.38 -3.52 -3.16
C GLU A 203 -15.74 -4.08 -3.59
N HIS A 204 -16.12 -3.87 -4.84
CA HIS A 204 -17.37 -4.42 -5.40
C HIS A 204 -17.40 -5.97 -5.34
N LYS A 205 -16.27 -6.63 -5.61
CA LYS A 205 -16.17 -8.10 -5.49
C LYS A 205 -16.19 -8.59 -4.04
N ILE A 206 -15.60 -7.81 -3.14
CA ILE A 206 -15.52 -8.11 -1.71
C ILE A 206 -16.88 -7.95 -1.02
N SER A 207 -17.70 -6.98 -1.43
CA SER A 207 -19.00 -6.69 -0.79
C SER A 207 -20.01 -7.83 -0.92
N LYS A 208 -19.82 -8.77 -1.86
CA LYS A 208 -20.79 -9.83 -2.18
C LYS A 208 -20.88 -10.97 -1.15
N SER A 209 -19.85 -11.26 -0.37
CA SER A 209 -19.90 -12.30 0.68
C SER A 209 -18.70 -12.18 1.66
N GLU A 210 -18.85 -12.75 2.88
CA GLU A 210 -17.72 -12.80 3.83
C GLU A 210 -16.49 -13.55 3.27
N LYS A 211 -16.73 -14.65 2.52
CA LYS A 211 -15.65 -15.37 1.84
C LYS A 211 -14.97 -14.53 0.77
N ALA A 212 -15.74 -13.71 0.03
CA ALA A 212 -15.20 -12.80 -0.96
C ALA A 212 -14.39 -11.68 -0.30
N ARG A 213 -14.82 -11.19 0.89
CA ARG A 213 -14.07 -10.20 1.68
C ARG A 213 -12.70 -10.73 2.11
N ASP A 214 -12.63 -11.94 2.63
CA ASP A 214 -11.37 -12.57 2.99
C ASP A 214 -10.49 -12.85 1.77
N LEU A 215 -11.08 -13.27 0.66
CA LEU A 215 -10.37 -13.52 -0.60
C LEU A 215 -9.83 -12.21 -1.20
N GLY A 216 -10.59 -11.13 -1.09
CA GLY A 216 -10.16 -9.81 -1.51
C GLY A 216 -8.95 -9.31 -0.71
N LYS A 217 -8.96 -9.49 0.61
CA LYS A 217 -7.79 -9.19 1.46
C LYS A 217 -6.56 -10.00 1.02
N LEU A 218 -6.73 -11.29 0.75
CA LEU A 218 -5.66 -12.14 0.24
C LEU A 218 -5.17 -11.65 -1.13
N MET A 219 -6.08 -11.29 -2.03
CA MET A 219 -5.75 -10.81 -3.38
C MET A 219 -4.91 -9.53 -3.34
N ILE A 220 -5.20 -8.60 -2.41
CA ILE A 220 -4.41 -7.37 -2.26
C ILE A 220 -2.99 -7.71 -1.78
N TRP A 221 -2.82 -8.63 -0.83
CA TRP A 221 -1.50 -9.07 -0.39
C TRP A 221 -0.71 -9.73 -1.52
N VAL A 222 -1.35 -10.60 -2.29
CA VAL A 222 -0.73 -11.22 -3.47
C VAL A 222 -0.32 -10.16 -4.49
N LEU A 223 -1.19 -9.19 -4.75
CA LEU A 223 -0.90 -8.08 -5.67
C LEU A 223 0.25 -7.21 -5.15
N THR A 224 0.31 -6.96 -3.85
CA THR A 224 1.44 -6.23 -3.23
C THR A 224 2.75 -6.99 -3.38
N ILE A 225 2.76 -8.32 -3.14
CA ILE A 225 3.95 -9.16 -3.37
C ILE A 225 4.38 -9.09 -4.83
N LEU A 226 3.44 -9.29 -5.75
CA LEU A 226 3.71 -9.24 -7.18
C LEU A 226 4.32 -7.90 -7.59
N MET A 227 3.80 -6.78 -7.08
CA MET A 227 4.33 -5.45 -7.33
C MET A 227 5.75 -5.27 -6.78
N VAL A 228 6.03 -5.78 -5.57
CA VAL A 228 7.38 -5.76 -4.99
C VAL A 228 8.34 -6.59 -5.84
N VAL A 229 7.94 -7.79 -6.25
CA VAL A 229 8.73 -8.65 -7.14
C VAL A 229 9.01 -7.96 -8.47
N ILE A 230 8.00 -7.32 -9.08
CA ILE A 230 8.18 -6.57 -10.34
C ILE A 230 9.12 -5.39 -10.12
N MET A 231 8.99 -4.66 -9.01
CA MET A 231 9.87 -3.52 -8.70
C MET A 231 11.35 -3.94 -8.64
N TYR A 232 11.64 -5.06 -7.98
CA TYR A 232 13.00 -5.60 -7.95
C TYR A 232 13.42 -6.21 -9.29
N ALA A 233 12.51 -6.91 -9.97
CA ALA A 233 12.79 -7.43 -11.30
C ALA A 233 13.17 -6.32 -12.29
N ILE A 234 12.58 -5.12 -12.17
CA ILE A 234 12.98 -3.95 -12.96
C ILE A 234 14.44 -3.59 -12.72
N ILE A 235 14.92 -3.61 -11.46
CA ILE A 235 16.30 -3.28 -11.14
C ILE A 235 17.28 -4.27 -11.79
N PHE A 236 16.96 -5.58 -11.75
CA PHE A 236 17.75 -6.59 -12.46
C PHE A 236 17.64 -6.47 -13.97
N PHE A 237 16.43 -6.23 -14.45
CA PHE A 237 16.17 -6.09 -15.87
C PHE A 237 16.82 -4.85 -16.47
N LEU A 238 17.12 -3.84 -15.68
CA LEU A 238 17.85 -2.65 -16.13
C LEU A 238 19.27 -2.98 -16.61
N ASN A 239 20.01 -3.78 -15.85
CA ASN A 239 21.35 -4.22 -16.29
C ASN A 239 21.26 -5.04 -17.59
N PHE A 240 20.27 -5.91 -17.68
CA PHE A 240 20.01 -6.70 -18.89
C PHE A 240 19.56 -5.82 -20.08
N LEU A 241 18.78 -4.75 -19.83
CA LEU A 241 18.37 -3.78 -20.86
C LEU A 241 19.51 -2.89 -21.34
N LEU A 242 20.57 -2.70 -20.54
CA LEU A 242 21.79 -2.01 -21.00
C LEU A 242 22.50 -2.83 -22.08
N GLU A 243 22.55 -4.14 -21.92
CA GLU A 243 23.16 -5.06 -22.86
C GLU A 243 22.28 -5.32 -24.10
N HIS A 244 20.94 -5.23 -23.93
CA HIS A 244 19.93 -5.53 -24.94
C HIS A 244 18.90 -4.39 -25.11
N PRO A 245 19.28 -3.23 -25.66
CA PRO A 245 18.39 -2.07 -25.80
C PRO A 245 17.14 -2.34 -26.65
N GLU A 246 17.18 -3.34 -27.52
CA GLU A 246 16.04 -3.75 -28.36
C GLU A 246 14.83 -4.21 -27.56
N LEU A 247 15.04 -4.77 -26.36
CA LEU A 247 13.98 -5.23 -25.48
C LEU A 247 13.20 -4.08 -24.85
N LYS A 248 13.73 -2.87 -24.80
CA LYS A 248 12.99 -1.68 -24.38
C LYS A 248 11.73 -1.45 -25.19
N ASN A 249 11.73 -1.89 -26.46
CA ASN A 249 10.57 -1.78 -27.33
C ASN A 249 9.37 -2.62 -26.85
N TRP A 250 9.61 -3.74 -26.18
CA TRP A 250 8.54 -4.53 -25.56
C TRP A 250 7.90 -3.83 -24.36
N LEU A 251 8.67 -2.98 -23.67
CA LEU A 251 8.19 -2.16 -22.57
C LEU A 251 7.42 -0.91 -23.04
N ALA A 252 7.36 -0.65 -24.35
CA ALA A 252 6.65 0.50 -24.92
C ALA A 252 5.16 0.55 -24.50
N PHE A 253 4.55 -0.60 -24.18
CA PHE A 253 3.19 -0.69 -23.66
C PHE A 253 3.07 -0.31 -22.17
N TYR A 254 4.18 -0.21 -21.43
CA TYR A 254 4.14 0.15 -20.02
C TYR A 254 3.92 1.65 -19.85
N PRO A 255 2.82 2.08 -19.19
CA PRO A 255 2.40 3.48 -19.21
C PRO A 255 3.42 4.47 -18.64
N SER A 256 4.24 4.03 -17.68
CA SER A 256 5.25 4.89 -17.08
C SER A 256 6.30 5.37 -18.08
N LEU A 257 6.63 4.55 -19.09
CA LEU A 257 7.61 4.91 -20.13
C LEU A 257 7.13 6.07 -21.00
N TRP A 258 5.81 6.23 -21.20
CA TRP A 258 5.30 7.38 -21.95
C TRP A 258 5.66 8.70 -21.28
N PHE A 259 5.59 8.72 -19.94
CA PHE A 259 5.95 9.90 -19.15
C PHE A 259 7.46 10.07 -19.05
N SER A 260 8.24 9.01 -18.83
CA SER A 260 9.71 9.12 -18.79
C SER A 260 10.28 9.58 -20.13
N ASN A 261 9.73 9.14 -21.26
CA ASN A 261 10.13 9.60 -22.60
C ASN A 261 9.94 11.11 -22.79
N ILE A 262 8.87 11.70 -22.23
CA ILE A 262 8.66 13.14 -22.28
C ILE A 262 9.73 13.88 -21.48
N ILE A 263 10.08 13.38 -20.31
CA ILE A 263 11.17 13.94 -19.49
C ILE A 263 12.49 13.84 -20.23
N LEU A 264 12.85 12.66 -20.73
CA LEU A 264 14.12 12.42 -21.45
C LEU A 264 14.25 13.28 -22.69
N TYR A 265 13.19 13.38 -23.49
CA TYR A 265 13.19 14.25 -24.68
C TYR A 265 13.37 15.73 -24.33
N SER A 266 12.82 16.19 -23.24
CA SER A 266 12.99 17.56 -22.78
C SER A 266 14.43 17.88 -22.37
N ILE A 267 15.18 16.85 -21.94
CA ILE A 267 16.58 16.96 -21.54
C ILE A 267 17.50 16.92 -22.76
N ASP A 268 17.44 15.86 -23.52
CA ASP A 268 18.20 15.65 -24.75
C ASP A 268 17.42 14.74 -25.71
N PRO A 269 17.00 15.24 -26.88
CA PRO A 269 16.30 14.43 -27.89
C PRO A 269 17.07 13.21 -28.34
N ILE A 270 18.41 13.22 -28.26
CA ILE A 270 19.28 12.10 -28.69
C ILE A 270 19.08 10.87 -27.81
N LEU A 271 18.71 11.06 -26.54
CA LEU A 271 18.44 9.96 -25.61
C LEU A 271 17.27 9.07 -26.04
N LEU A 272 16.40 9.58 -26.92
CA LEU A 272 15.23 8.86 -27.44
C LEU A 272 15.45 8.18 -28.80
N ASN A 273 16.55 8.43 -29.47
CA ASN A 273 16.81 7.88 -30.83
C ASN A 273 16.89 6.34 -30.88
N ALA A 274 17.07 5.70 -29.73
CA ALA A 274 17.07 4.24 -29.59
C ALA A 274 15.66 3.62 -29.35
N PHE A 275 14.58 4.44 -29.26
CA PHE A 275 13.24 3.97 -28.96
C PHE A 275 12.29 4.00 -30.15
N ILE A 276 11.45 2.97 -30.28
CA ILE A 276 10.39 2.88 -31.30
C ILE A 276 9.29 3.94 -31.06
N LEU A 277 9.03 4.32 -29.81
CA LEU A 277 8.01 5.32 -29.49
C LEU A 277 8.53 6.74 -29.78
N ASN A 278 8.07 7.29 -30.87
CA ASN A 278 8.24 8.71 -31.17
C ASN A 278 7.64 9.55 -30.02
N ILE A 279 8.26 10.70 -29.74
CA ILE A 279 7.81 11.63 -28.70
C ILE A 279 6.32 12.01 -28.83
N TRP A 280 5.85 12.24 -30.04
CA TRP A 280 4.44 12.60 -30.29
C TRP A 280 3.46 11.49 -29.90
N ILE A 281 3.84 10.22 -30.11
CA ILE A 281 3.07 9.05 -29.68
C ILE A 281 3.09 8.98 -28.15
N SER A 282 4.24 9.19 -27.52
CA SER A 282 4.37 9.21 -26.06
C SER A 282 3.51 10.30 -25.42
N VAL A 283 3.50 11.51 -25.98
CA VAL A 283 2.64 12.61 -25.51
C VAL A 283 1.16 12.27 -25.69
N LEU A 284 0.78 11.74 -26.86
CA LEU A 284 -0.60 11.35 -27.13
C LEU A 284 -1.08 10.27 -26.16
N LEU A 285 -0.24 9.28 -25.87
CA LEU A 285 -0.57 8.21 -24.92
C LEU A 285 -0.60 8.74 -23.48
N ALA A 286 0.38 9.55 -23.08
CA ALA A 286 0.48 10.11 -21.72
C ALA A 286 -0.68 11.06 -21.36
N VAL A 287 -1.30 11.70 -22.34
CA VAL A 287 -2.46 12.57 -22.13
C VAL A 287 -3.76 11.85 -22.49
N GLY A 288 -3.81 11.18 -23.64
CA GLY A 288 -5.03 10.58 -24.18
C GLY A 288 -5.51 9.38 -23.34
N VAL A 289 -4.60 8.48 -22.95
CA VAL A 289 -4.99 7.29 -22.18
C VAL A 289 -5.50 7.63 -20.79
N PRO A 290 -4.87 8.52 -19.99
CA PRO A 290 -5.43 8.94 -18.70
C PRO A 290 -6.81 9.59 -18.82
N LEU A 291 -7.02 10.48 -19.80
CA LEU A 291 -8.30 11.13 -20.03
C LEU A 291 -9.39 10.13 -20.46
N LEU A 292 -9.04 9.21 -21.36
CA LEU A 292 -9.94 8.13 -21.79
C LEU A 292 -10.30 7.21 -20.61
N THR A 293 -9.32 6.84 -19.79
CA THR A 293 -9.52 6.00 -18.61
C THR A 293 -10.42 6.71 -17.60
N LEU A 294 -10.22 7.99 -17.35
CA LEU A 294 -11.07 8.78 -16.46
C LEU A 294 -12.51 8.85 -16.98
N TYR A 295 -12.68 9.11 -18.29
CA TYR A 295 -14.00 9.16 -18.93
C TYR A 295 -14.74 7.82 -18.86
N LEU A 296 -14.05 6.71 -19.19
CA LEU A 296 -14.63 5.37 -19.12
C LEU A 296 -14.98 4.97 -17.70
N SER A 297 -14.15 5.30 -16.74
CA SER A 297 -14.38 5.01 -15.32
C SER A 297 -15.56 5.82 -14.78
N TYR A 298 -15.65 7.10 -15.16
CA TYR A 298 -16.82 7.93 -14.85
C TYR A 298 -18.10 7.32 -15.42
N LYS A 299 -18.10 6.93 -16.70
CA LYS A 299 -19.28 6.35 -17.36
C LYS A 299 -19.69 4.99 -16.77
N LYS A 300 -18.71 4.17 -16.32
CA LYS A 300 -18.96 2.83 -15.75
C LYS A 300 -19.03 2.82 -14.23
N ALA A 301 -19.01 3.96 -13.56
CA ALA A 301 -19.00 4.04 -12.10
C ALA A 301 -20.17 3.30 -11.44
N GLU A 302 -21.35 3.30 -12.06
CA GLU A 302 -22.53 2.57 -11.56
C GLU A 302 -22.29 1.07 -11.44
N SER A 303 -21.44 0.47 -12.29
CA SER A 303 -21.11 -0.97 -12.20
C SER A 303 -20.21 -1.32 -11.01
N PHE A 304 -19.53 -0.34 -10.42
CA PHE A 304 -18.64 -0.53 -9.27
C PHE A 304 -19.32 -0.20 -7.94
N TYR A 305 -20.32 0.67 -7.96
CA TYR A 305 -21.04 1.15 -6.78
C TYR A 305 -22.47 0.60 -6.77
N THR A 306 -22.64 -0.64 -6.32
CA THR A 306 -23.96 -1.27 -6.14
C THR A 306 -24.17 -1.64 -4.68
N LEU A 307 -25.40 -1.40 -4.16
CA LEU A 307 -25.82 -1.78 -2.80
C LEU A 307 -26.09 -3.28 -2.62
N GLU A 308 -25.84 -4.14 -3.62
CA GLU A 308 -26.12 -5.56 -3.55
C GLU A 308 -25.14 -6.31 -2.63
N GLY A 309 -25.23 -6.04 -1.34
CA GLY A 309 -24.61 -6.81 -0.28
C GLY A 309 -25.55 -7.85 0.29
N GLY A 310 -25.83 -8.90 -0.45
CA GLY A 310 -26.47 -10.08 0.13
C GLY A 310 -25.53 -10.72 1.13
N ILE A 311 -25.79 -10.57 2.43
CA ILE A 311 -25.09 -11.32 3.47
C ILE A 311 -25.45 -12.78 3.31
N GLU A 312 -24.67 -13.52 2.55
CA GLU A 312 -24.75 -14.98 2.55
C GLU A 312 -24.34 -15.47 3.94
N LYS A 313 -25.33 -15.92 4.72
CA LYS A 313 -25.08 -16.53 6.01
C LYS A 313 -24.09 -17.68 5.83
N SER A 314 -22.89 -17.55 6.39
CA SER A 314 -21.89 -18.61 6.33
C SER A 314 -22.48 -19.86 7.00
N ARG A 315 -22.62 -20.96 6.28
CA ARG A 315 -22.98 -22.25 6.86
C ARG A 315 -21.86 -22.69 7.79
N ILE A 316 -22.18 -22.84 9.06
CA ILE A 316 -21.27 -23.39 10.06
C ILE A 316 -21.08 -24.86 9.71
N THR A 317 -19.97 -25.22 9.09
CA THR A 317 -19.57 -26.61 8.90
C THR A 317 -18.94 -27.13 10.20
N ILE A 318 -19.60 -28.06 10.85
CA ILE A 318 -19.04 -28.76 12.01
C ILE A 318 -17.99 -29.73 11.48
N ILE A 319 -16.71 -29.49 11.79
CA ILE A 319 -15.61 -30.38 11.44
C ILE A 319 -15.49 -31.41 12.58
N GLU A 320 -15.90 -32.66 12.32
CA GLU A 320 -15.87 -33.73 13.31
C GLU A 320 -14.44 -34.22 13.66
N HIS A 321 -13.49 -34.06 12.73
CA HIS A 321 -12.13 -34.59 12.93
C HIS A 321 -11.09 -33.49 13.02
N GLU A 322 -10.27 -33.52 14.08
CA GLU A 322 -9.15 -32.60 14.25
C GLU A 322 -8.00 -32.97 13.32
N ASN A 323 -7.47 -32.00 12.58
CA ASN A 323 -6.34 -32.17 11.67
C ASN A 323 -5.11 -32.74 12.42
N PRO A 324 -4.35 -33.69 11.84
CA PRO A 324 -3.15 -34.28 12.44
C PRO A 324 -2.14 -33.25 12.99
N PHE A 325 -1.96 -32.11 12.30
CA PHE A 325 -1.10 -31.02 12.75
C PHE A 325 -1.54 -30.48 14.13
N TYR A 326 -2.80 -30.23 14.35
CA TYR A 326 -3.29 -29.73 15.65
C TYR A 326 -3.18 -30.80 16.75
N LYS A 327 -3.35 -32.07 16.40
CA LYS A 327 -3.10 -33.18 17.35
C LYS A 327 -1.63 -33.23 17.79
N LEU A 328 -0.70 -33.06 16.86
CA LEU A 328 0.73 -33.01 17.12
C LEU A 328 1.09 -31.84 18.04
N VAL A 329 0.63 -30.63 17.71
CA VAL A 329 0.85 -29.42 18.51
C VAL A 329 0.28 -29.61 19.93
N ARG A 330 -0.91 -30.20 20.06
CA ARG A 330 -1.53 -30.48 21.36
C ARG A 330 -0.68 -31.44 22.19
N LYS A 331 -0.10 -32.46 21.55
CA LYS A 331 0.78 -33.43 22.21
C LYS A 331 2.09 -32.80 22.67
N LEU A 332 2.72 -31.99 21.82
CA LEU A 332 3.98 -31.30 22.12
C LEU A 332 3.81 -30.22 23.22
N SER A 333 2.71 -29.48 23.17
CA SER A 333 2.46 -28.39 24.14
C SER A 333 1.96 -28.88 25.51
N GLY A 334 1.81 -30.19 25.67
CA GLY A 334 1.42 -30.82 26.93
C GLY A 334 -0.04 -30.57 27.35
N ARG A 335 -0.48 -31.32 28.34
CA ARG A 335 -1.88 -31.35 28.81
C ARG A 335 -2.39 -30.00 29.32
N LYS A 336 -1.48 -29.15 29.85
CA LYS A 336 -1.85 -27.85 30.46
C LYS A 336 -2.11 -26.76 29.43
N TRP A 337 -1.36 -26.69 28.34
CA TRP A 337 -1.35 -25.58 27.38
C TRP A 337 -1.91 -25.95 26.02
N GLY A 338 -1.91 -27.23 25.66
CA GLY A 338 -2.23 -27.69 24.30
C GLY A 338 -3.60 -27.24 23.78
N GLY A 339 -4.62 -27.19 24.65
CA GLY A 339 -5.95 -26.70 24.25
C GLY A 339 -5.96 -25.20 23.88
N LEU A 340 -5.28 -24.36 24.66
CA LEU A 340 -5.21 -22.93 24.44
C LEU A 340 -4.37 -22.60 23.19
N ILE A 341 -3.24 -23.26 23.01
CA ILE A 341 -2.35 -23.05 21.85
C ILE A 341 -3.05 -23.47 20.56
N VAL A 342 -3.69 -24.64 20.55
CA VAL A 342 -4.44 -25.10 19.37
C VAL A 342 -5.60 -24.15 19.05
N MET A 343 -6.31 -23.63 20.07
CA MET A 343 -7.35 -22.63 19.87
C MET A 343 -6.81 -21.35 19.23
N GLN A 344 -5.67 -20.85 19.71
CA GLN A 344 -5.01 -19.66 19.15
C GLN A 344 -4.55 -19.89 17.70
N LEU A 345 -3.91 -21.04 17.43
CA LEU A 345 -3.51 -21.41 16.07
C LEU A 345 -4.71 -21.53 15.12
N LYS A 346 -5.79 -22.21 15.55
CA LYS A 346 -7.02 -22.31 14.76
C LYS A 346 -7.59 -20.93 14.47
N ARG A 347 -7.59 -20.01 15.46
CA ARG A 347 -8.06 -18.65 15.30
C ARG A 347 -7.19 -17.87 14.32
N PHE A 348 -5.87 -17.99 14.42
CA PHE A 348 -4.92 -17.34 13.53
C PHE A 348 -5.10 -17.79 12.09
N PHE A 349 -5.13 -19.11 11.83
CA PHE A 349 -5.26 -19.68 10.48
C PHE A 349 -6.68 -19.60 9.90
N ARG A 350 -7.70 -19.39 10.71
CA ARG A 350 -9.06 -19.12 10.21
C ARG A 350 -9.15 -17.80 9.45
N LYS A 351 -8.35 -16.81 9.83
CA LYS A 351 -8.28 -15.53 9.12
C LYS A 351 -7.37 -15.65 7.91
N LYS A 352 -7.95 -15.65 6.71
CA LYS A 352 -7.19 -15.69 5.45
C LYS A 352 -6.22 -14.53 5.32
N ALA A 353 -6.53 -13.36 5.90
CA ALA A 353 -5.63 -12.23 5.96
C ALA A 353 -4.31 -12.55 6.70
N ASN A 354 -4.35 -13.34 7.78
CA ASN A 354 -3.14 -13.75 8.50
C ASN A 354 -2.30 -14.72 7.66
N ILE A 355 -2.95 -15.67 6.97
CA ILE A 355 -2.27 -16.57 6.04
C ILE A 355 -1.58 -15.78 4.92
N ALA A 356 -2.26 -14.78 4.38
CA ALA A 356 -1.70 -13.91 3.35
C ALA A 356 -0.49 -13.12 3.85
N ARG A 357 -0.49 -12.64 5.12
CA ARG A 357 0.67 -11.97 5.73
C ARG A 357 1.85 -12.91 5.89
N VAL A 358 1.60 -14.14 6.36
CA VAL A 358 2.65 -15.16 6.46
C VAL A 358 3.24 -15.46 5.08
N ALA A 359 2.39 -15.65 4.08
CA ALA A 359 2.82 -15.87 2.70
C ALA A 359 3.62 -14.67 2.16
N TYR A 360 3.19 -13.44 2.50
CA TYR A 360 3.94 -12.22 2.14
C TYR A 360 5.34 -12.20 2.76
N VAL A 361 5.44 -12.40 4.07
CA VAL A 361 6.73 -12.42 4.78
C VAL A 361 7.62 -13.53 4.22
N SER A 362 7.08 -14.73 4.03
CA SER A 362 7.81 -15.85 3.46
C SER A 362 8.26 -15.61 2.02
N GLY A 363 7.39 -15.03 1.19
CA GLY A 363 7.70 -14.68 -0.19
C GLY A 363 8.77 -13.59 -0.29
N LEU A 364 8.68 -12.57 0.55
CA LEU A 364 9.68 -11.50 0.62
C LEU A 364 11.05 -12.03 1.06
N ILE A 365 11.08 -12.90 2.07
CA ILE A 365 12.33 -13.54 2.53
C ILE A 365 12.92 -14.43 1.43
N GLY A 366 12.13 -15.29 0.79
CA GLY A 366 12.59 -16.14 -0.30
C GLY A 366 13.13 -15.31 -1.47
N PHE A 367 12.48 -14.23 -1.81
CA PHE A 367 12.94 -13.29 -2.83
C PHE A 367 14.26 -12.62 -2.41
N MET A 368 14.35 -12.11 -1.18
CA MET A 368 15.59 -11.52 -0.68
C MET A 368 16.75 -12.52 -0.64
N SER A 369 16.49 -13.77 -0.24
CA SER A 369 17.51 -14.82 -0.27
C SER A 369 18.06 -15.06 -1.68
N TYR A 370 17.18 -15.10 -2.69
CA TYR A 370 17.59 -15.21 -4.09
C TYR A 370 18.39 -13.97 -4.55
N PHE A 371 17.89 -12.78 -4.24
CA PHE A 371 18.54 -11.54 -4.63
C PHE A 371 19.93 -11.39 -4.03
N MET A 372 20.06 -11.69 -2.76
CA MET A 372 21.33 -11.60 -2.04
C MET A 372 22.36 -12.62 -2.55
N SER A 373 21.92 -13.83 -2.91
CA SER A 373 22.80 -14.84 -3.50
C SER A 373 23.34 -14.41 -4.87
N ALA A 374 22.59 -13.61 -5.63
CA ALA A 374 23.03 -13.10 -6.93
C ALA A 374 24.06 -11.95 -6.81
N MET A 375 24.22 -11.35 -5.63
CA MET A 375 25.19 -10.27 -5.37
C MET A 375 26.50 -10.80 -4.74
N ASP A 376 26.64 -12.11 -4.53
CA ASP A 376 27.61 -12.72 -3.62
C ASP A 376 28.86 -13.21 -4.36
N ASP A 377 29.69 -12.26 -4.86
CA ASP A 377 31.03 -12.58 -5.36
C ASP A 377 32.14 -12.44 -4.28
N ASP A 378 31.91 -11.71 -3.19
CA ASP A 378 32.89 -11.45 -2.15
C ASP A 378 32.37 -11.87 -0.75
N GLY A 379 33.24 -12.41 0.11
CA GLY A 379 32.87 -12.89 1.46
C GLY A 379 32.19 -11.85 2.37
N PHE A 380 32.32 -10.55 2.08
CA PHE A 380 31.58 -9.49 2.75
C PHE A 380 30.09 -9.53 2.38
N GLY A 381 29.75 -9.89 1.16
CA GLY A 381 28.38 -10.04 0.68
C GLY A 381 27.58 -11.05 1.49
N ILE A 382 28.17 -12.21 1.81
CA ILE A 382 27.51 -13.28 2.58
C ILE A 382 27.12 -12.80 3.98
N VAL A 383 28.04 -12.14 4.69
CA VAL A 383 27.77 -11.64 6.05
C VAL A 383 26.67 -10.57 6.02
N PHE A 384 26.74 -9.63 5.07
CA PHE A 384 25.74 -8.59 4.89
C PHE A 384 24.38 -9.19 4.55
N SER A 385 24.33 -10.15 3.62
CA SER A 385 23.15 -10.89 3.20
C SER A 385 22.46 -11.57 4.37
N ASN A 386 23.22 -12.34 5.16
CA ASN A 386 22.70 -13.04 6.32
C ASN A 386 22.16 -12.08 7.37
N THR A 387 22.88 -10.99 7.66
CA THR A 387 22.45 -9.97 8.62
C THR A 387 21.15 -9.29 8.16
N MET A 388 21.04 -8.96 6.89
CA MET A 388 19.81 -8.37 6.31
C MET A 388 18.62 -9.34 6.37
N LEU A 389 18.82 -10.61 6.06
CA LEU A 389 17.77 -11.64 6.16
C LEU A 389 17.30 -11.83 7.60
N ILE A 390 18.21 -11.82 8.58
CA ILE A 390 17.87 -11.90 9.99
C ILE A 390 17.10 -10.65 10.43
N ALA A 391 17.56 -9.46 10.07
CA ALA A 391 16.93 -8.20 10.46
C ALA A 391 15.52 -8.05 9.86
N ILE A 392 15.36 -8.32 8.57
CA ILE A 392 14.07 -8.15 7.86
C ILE A 392 13.16 -9.35 8.11
N GLY A 393 13.64 -10.55 7.90
CA GLY A 393 12.84 -11.77 8.06
C GLY A 393 12.54 -12.08 9.53
N GLY A 394 13.57 -12.15 10.35
CA GLY A 394 13.46 -12.44 11.78
C GLY A 394 12.89 -11.26 12.57
N GLY A 395 13.36 -10.04 12.31
CA GLY A 395 12.93 -8.84 13.02
C GLY A 395 11.56 -8.34 12.56
N VAL A 396 11.50 -7.75 11.38
CA VAL A 396 10.26 -7.11 10.86
C VAL A 396 9.13 -8.13 10.70
N GLY A 397 9.42 -9.33 10.17
CA GLY A 397 8.42 -10.40 10.01
C GLY A 397 7.80 -10.83 11.33
N SER A 398 8.62 -11.04 12.35
CA SER A 398 8.17 -11.43 13.69
C SER A 398 7.38 -10.33 14.41
N ILE A 399 7.79 -9.07 14.25
CA ILE A 399 7.04 -7.91 14.78
C ILE A 399 5.66 -7.83 14.14
N LEU A 400 5.55 -7.94 12.81
CA LEU A 400 4.27 -7.88 12.11
C LEU A 400 3.27 -8.93 12.60
N ILE A 401 3.76 -10.12 12.94
CA ILE A 401 2.93 -11.22 13.44
C ILE A 401 2.66 -11.06 14.93
N GLY A 402 3.66 -10.66 15.72
CA GLY A 402 3.54 -10.48 17.16
C GLY A 402 2.50 -9.45 17.58
N HIS A 403 2.37 -8.37 16.82
CA HIS A 403 1.35 -7.35 17.07
C HIS A 403 -0.10 -7.83 16.85
N LEU A 404 -0.31 -8.96 16.17
CA LEU A 404 -1.65 -9.52 15.97
C LEU A 404 -2.20 -10.28 17.18
N ALA A 405 -1.43 -10.43 18.24
CA ALA A 405 -1.76 -11.29 19.38
C ALA A 405 -3.14 -11.00 20.01
N PHE A 406 -3.49 -9.71 20.23
CA PHE A 406 -4.75 -9.33 20.87
C PHE A 406 -5.83 -8.81 19.92
N VAL A 407 -5.53 -8.77 18.60
CA VAL A 407 -6.50 -8.33 17.61
C VAL A 407 -7.76 -9.21 17.66
N ASP A 408 -8.95 -8.58 17.67
CA ASP A 408 -10.27 -9.19 17.84
C ASP A 408 -10.49 -9.95 19.17
N SER A 409 -9.68 -9.67 20.18
CA SER A 409 -9.84 -10.31 21.49
C SER A 409 -10.66 -9.48 22.48
N LYS A 410 -11.06 -8.25 22.11
CA LYS A 410 -11.77 -7.29 22.97
C LYS A 410 -12.98 -7.93 23.66
N ASP A 411 -13.84 -8.59 22.88
CA ASP A 411 -15.08 -9.15 23.37
C ASP A 411 -14.91 -10.44 24.20
N ILE A 412 -13.74 -11.07 24.13
CA ILE A 412 -13.45 -12.36 24.76
C ILE A 412 -12.56 -12.20 26.00
N ILE A 413 -11.85 -11.07 26.13
CA ILE A 413 -10.89 -10.84 27.23
C ILE A 413 -11.53 -10.96 28.62
N TRP A 414 -12.79 -10.55 28.78
CA TRP A 414 -13.51 -10.67 30.03
C TRP A 414 -13.75 -12.13 30.45
N VAL A 415 -13.97 -13.04 29.49
CA VAL A 415 -14.12 -14.48 29.75
C VAL A 415 -12.83 -15.02 30.36
N TYR A 416 -11.70 -14.60 29.81
CA TYR A 416 -10.41 -15.02 30.32
C TYR A 416 -10.05 -14.41 31.67
N LYS A 417 -10.46 -13.15 31.93
CA LYS A 417 -10.31 -12.55 33.25
C LYS A 417 -11.04 -13.35 34.33
N ARG A 418 -12.18 -13.95 34.00
CA ARG A 418 -12.99 -14.78 34.91
C ARG A 418 -12.53 -16.23 34.95
N SER A 419 -11.66 -16.67 34.04
CA SER A 419 -11.15 -18.04 34.04
C SER A 419 -10.19 -18.26 35.22
N PRO A 420 -10.13 -19.47 35.81
CA PRO A 420 -9.24 -19.78 36.93
C PRO A 420 -7.75 -19.61 36.60
N ARG A 421 -7.38 -19.59 35.33
CA ARG A 421 -6.00 -19.38 34.88
C ARG A 421 -5.64 -17.91 34.62
N GLY A 422 -6.61 -17.02 34.53
CA GLY A 422 -6.44 -15.59 34.32
C GLY A 422 -5.83 -15.20 32.98
N ILE A 423 -5.59 -13.91 32.81
CA ILE A 423 -5.01 -13.35 31.57
C ILE A 423 -3.59 -13.84 31.32
N LYS A 424 -2.79 -14.08 32.36
CA LYS A 424 -1.40 -14.57 32.23
C LYS A 424 -1.32 -15.85 31.36
N ALA A 425 -2.31 -16.75 31.52
CA ALA A 425 -2.36 -17.97 30.72
C ALA A 425 -2.51 -17.72 29.22
N ILE A 426 -3.23 -16.65 28.83
CA ILE A 426 -3.39 -16.29 27.42
C ILE A 426 -2.07 -15.76 26.88
N VAL A 427 -1.44 -14.83 27.58
CA VAL A 427 -0.16 -14.26 27.17
C VAL A 427 0.86 -15.39 26.95
N TYR A 428 0.99 -16.31 27.91
CA TYR A 428 1.87 -17.47 27.74
C TYR A 428 1.48 -18.38 26.58
N SER A 429 0.17 -18.59 26.34
CA SER A 429 -0.27 -19.39 25.21
C SER A 429 0.03 -18.73 23.86
N TYR A 430 -0.02 -17.41 23.79
CA TYR A 430 0.41 -16.67 22.60
C TYR A 430 1.93 -16.79 22.39
N LEU A 431 2.73 -16.57 23.43
CA LEU A 431 4.18 -16.72 23.35
C LEU A 431 4.58 -18.11 22.85
N LEU A 432 3.99 -19.17 23.40
CA LEU A 432 4.26 -20.54 22.96
C LEU A 432 3.78 -20.80 21.52
N MET A 433 2.63 -20.22 21.11
CA MET A 433 2.17 -20.31 19.73
C MET A 433 3.15 -19.65 18.78
N MET A 434 3.65 -18.48 19.13
CA MET A 434 4.58 -17.70 18.32
C MET A 434 5.95 -18.37 18.20
N LEU A 435 6.44 -18.98 19.29
CA LEU A 435 7.67 -19.78 19.26
C LEU A 435 7.55 -20.93 18.24
N ILE A 436 6.42 -21.63 18.23
CA ILE A 436 6.17 -22.68 17.23
C ILE A 436 6.19 -22.08 15.81
N PHE A 437 5.57 -20.91 15.64
CA PHE A 437 5.51 -20.25 14.35
C PHE A 437 6.90 -19.82 13.86
N ASN A 438 7.68 -19.13 14.71
CA ASN A 438 9.04 -18.70 14.39
C ASN A 438 9.98 -19.86 14.10
N PHE A 439 9.80 -20.99 14.78
CA PHE A 439 10.56 -22.20 14.51
C PHE A 439 10.35 -22.71 13.08
N PHE A 440 9.11 -22.78 12.62
CA PHE A 440 8.81 -23.17 11.23
C PHE A 440 9.30 -22.12 10.22
N LEU A 441 9.19 -20.84 10.56
CA LEU A 441 9.69 -19.75 9.72
C LEU A 441 11.21 -19.84 9.58
N ALA A 442 11.94 -20.06 10.68
CA ALA A 442 13.39 -20.23 10.67
C ALA A 442 13.83 -21.41 9.81
N ILE A 443 13.14 -22.56 9.90
CA ILE A 443 13.40 -23.71 9.01
C ILE A 443 13.20 -23.30 7.54
N PHE A 444 12.10 -22.65 7.23
CA PHE A 444 11.79 -22.22 5.87
C PHE A 444 12.87 -21.29 5.31
N VAL A 445 13.27 -20.28 6.07
CA VAL A 445 14.30 -19.31 5.66
C VAL A 445 15.65 -19.99 5.45
N THR A 446 16.05 -20.88 6.37
CA THR A 446 17.30 -21.63 6.25
C THR A 446 17.30 -22.53 5.02
N ILE A 447 16.19 -23.19 4.71
CA ILE A 447 16.07 -23.99 3.48
C ILE A 447 16.20 -23.10 2.24
N MET A 448 15.51 -21.93 2.21
CA MET A 448 15.62 -21.00 1.09
C MET A 448 17.05 -20.49 0.90
N LEU A 449 17.72 -20.13 1.97
CA LEU A 449 19.12 -19.69 1.94
C LEU A 449 20.03 -20.79 1.37
N ASN A 450 19.86 -22.04 1.81
CA ASN A 450 20.65 -23.18 1.30
C ASN A 450 20.41 -23.46 -0.19
N VAL A 451 19.17 -23.34 -0.64
CA VAL A 451 18.80 -23.57 -2.05
C VAL A 451 19.45 -22.53 -2.97
N PHE A 452 19.56 -21.29 -2.53
CA PHE A 452 20.07 -20.21 -3.37
C PHE A 452 21.57 -19.94 -3.21
N SER A 453 22.12 -20.08 -2.00
CA SER A 453 23.50 -19.67 -1.71
C SER A 453 24.46 -20.85 -1.45
N ASN A 454 24.01 -22.11 -1.54
CA ASN A 454 24.83 -23.33 -1.33
C ASN A 454 25.72 -23.25 -0.07
N ILE A 455 25.16 -22.80 1.04
CA ILE A 455 25.91 -22.61 2.31
C ILE A 455 26.22 -23.93 2.95
N ASP A 456 27.41 -24.05 3.57
CA ASP A 456 27.84 -25.21 4.33
C ASP A 456 26.89 -25.54 5.50
N LEU A 457 26.77 -26.80 5.84
CA LEU A 457 25.85 -27.29 6.87
C LEU A 457 26.08 -26.60 8.23
N LEU A 458 27.32 -26.35 8.61
CA LEU A 458 27.64 -25.67 9.86
C LEU A 458 27.11 -24.25 9.90
N ASN A 459 27.37 -23.50 8.83
CA ASN A 459 26.89 -22.11 8.68
C ASN A 459 25.34 -22.04 8.61
N SER A 460 24.70 -23.04 8.02
CA SER A 460 23.24 -23.15 7.99
C SER A 460 22.63 -23.34 9.38
N VAL A 461 23.26 -24.15 10.22
CA VAL A 461 22.83 -24.36 11.60
C VAL A 461 23.05 -23.10 12.45
N ILE A 462 24.18 -22.43 12.28
CA ILE A 462 24.46 -21.16 12.97
C ILE A 462 23.41 -20.12 12.57
N PHE A 463 23.16 -19.93 11.27
CA PHE A 463 22.15 -19.01 10.76
C PHE A 463 20.74 -19.32 11.30
N PHE A 464 20.36 -20.61 11.33
CA PHE A 464 19.08 -21.03 11.90
C PHE A 464 18.92 -20.60 13.36
N ILE A 465 19.97 -20.79 14.17
CA ILE A 465 19.95 -20.43 15.59
C ILE A 465 19.88 -18.91 15.76
N GLU A 466 20.71 -18.16 15.03
CA GLU A 466 20.73 -16.70 15.06
C GLU A 466 19.38 -16.10 14.64
N PHE A 467 18.81 -16.59 13.52
CA PHE A 467 17.51 -16.18 13.05
C PHE A 467 16.42 -16.44 14.08
N LEU A 468 16.41 -17.65 14.67
CA LEU A 468 15.40 -18.03 15.67
C LEU A 468 15.49 -17.15 16.91
N ILE A 469 16.69 -16.93 17.44
CA ILE A 469 16.91 -16.09 18.63
C ILE A 469 16.44 -14.66 18.34
N PHE A 470 16.85 -14.09 17.22
CA PHE A 470 16.49 -12.72 16.85
C PHE A 470 14.99 -12.56 16.62
N ALA A 471 14.37 -13.53 15.93
CA ALA A 471 12.93 -13.57 15.71
C ALA A 471 12.14 -13.64 17.03
N GLU A 472 12.59 -14.45 17.99
CA GLU A 472 11.96 -14.57 19.31
C GLU A 472 12.10 -13.28 20.13
N ILE A 473 13.27 -12.65 20.15
CA ILE A 473 13.48 -11.37 20.83
C ILE A 473 12.55 -10.32 20.28
N SER A 474 12.49 -10.19 18.95
CA SER A 474 11.62 -9.23 18.26
C SER A 474 10.13 -9.48 18.55
N MET A 475 9.74 -10.74 18.65
CA MET A 475 8.38 -11.16 18.99
C MET A 475 8.03 -10.84 20.45
N PHE A 476 8.94 -11.11 21.39
CA PHE A 476 8.75 -10.75 22.81
C PHE A 476 8.60 -9.25 22.97
N GLN A 477 9.38 -8.46 22.24
CA GLN A 477 9.28 -7.00 22.22
C GLN A 477 7.90 -6.54 21.70
N ALA A 478 7.45 -7.07 20.56
CA ALA A 478 6.14 -6.75 20.01
C ALA A 478 4.99 -7.11 20.97
N MET A 479 5.05 -8.30 21.56
CA MET A 479 4.08 -8.73 22.59
C MET A 479 4.14 -7.88 23.86
N GLY A 480 5.31 -7.49 24.32
CA GLY A 480 5.49 -6.62 25.49
C GLY A 480 4.79 -5.28 25.28
N LEU A 481 4.97 -4.65 24.13
CA LEU A 481 4.29 -3.40 23.78
C LEU A 481 2.76 -3.60 23.70
N GLN A 482 2.29 -4.70 23.14
CA GLN A 482 0.87 -5.04 23.13
C GLN A 482 0.28 -5.31 24.52
N CYS A 483 1.08 -5.77 25.48
CA CYS A 483 0.63 -5.91 26.87
C CYS A 483 0.51 -4.55 27.57
N ILE A 484 1.37 -3.57 27.24
CA ILE A 484 1.36 -2.21 27.81
C ILE A 484 0.23 -1.37 27.20
N SER A 485 0.13 -1.39 25.86
CA SER A 485 -0.86 -0.64 25.09
C SER A 485 -1.60 -1.57 24.11
N PRO A 486 -2.62 -2.32 24.59
CA PRO A 486 -3.27 -3.34 23.79
C PRO A 486 -4.06 -2.73 22.63
N ALA A 487 -3.75 -3.17 21.42
CA ALA A 487 -4.53 -2.88 20.23
C ALA A 487 -5.48 -4.05 19.96
N PHE A 488 -6.77 -3.77 19.97
CA PHE A 488 -7.82 -4.77 19.71
C PHE A 488 -8.28 -4.79 18.25
N GLY A 489 -8.03 -3.72 17.53
CA GLY A 489 -8.25 -3.59 16.09
C GLY A 489 -6.95 -3.44 15.34
N GLU A 490 -6.87 -3.98 14.13
CA GLU A 490 -5.70 -3.82 13.25
C GLU A 490 -5.40 -2.36 12.90
N ARG A 491 -6.35 -1.46 13.14
CA ARG A 491 -6.31 -0.02 12.78
C ARG A 491 -6.23 0.91 13.97
N ASP A 492 -6.25 0.36 15.16
CA ASP A 492 -6.13 1.17 16.37
C ASP A 492 -4.86 2.03 16.29
N SER A 493 -4.93 3.25 16.77
CA SER A 493 -3.77 4.15 16.83
C SER A 493 -2.64 3.55 17.67
N SER A 494 -2.98 2.79 18.71
CA SER A 494 -2.06 2.02 19.52
C SER A 494 -1.31 0.95 18.71
N MET A 495 -1.95 0.29 17.73
CA MET A 495 -1.32 -0.69 16.86
C MET A 495 -0.19 -0.07 16.04
N LYS A 496 -0.46 1.07 15.40
CA LYS A 496 0.53 1.80 14.61
C LYS A 496 1.67 2.32 15.48
N GLY A 497 1.35 2.89 16.65
CA GLY A 497 2.33 3.36 17.62
C GLY A 497 3.25 2.23 18.11
N ASN A 498 2.68 1.09 18.48
CA ASN A 498 3.44 -0.07 18.93
C ASN A 498 4.34 -0.63 17.82
N MET A 499 3.85 -0.74 16.58
CA MET A 499 4.67 -1.16 15.44
C MET A 499 5.84 -0.20 15.20
N MET A 500 5.58 1.10 15.22
CA MET A 500 6.61 2.13 15.01
C MET A 500 7.68 2.09 16.10
N ILE A 501 7.27 1.96 17.38
CA ILE A 501 8.21 1.81 18.50
C ILE A 501 9.02 0.52 18.36
N SER A 502 8.38 -0.60 18.00
CA SER A 502 9.10 -1.87 17.78
C SER A 502 10.15 -1.75 16.68
N MET A 503 9.81 -1.09 15.56
CA MET A 503 10.77 -0.89 14.47
C MET A 503 11.92 0.04 14.87
N LEU A 504 11.65 1.08 15.65
CA LEU A 504 12.71 1.97 16.16
C LEU A 504 13.66 1.25 17.14
N LEU A 505 13.15 0.35 17.94
CA LEU A 505 13.94 -0.44 18.89
C LEU A 505 14.73 -1.59 18.22
N LEU A 506 14.42 -1.94 16.98
CA LEU A 506 15.19 -2.89 16.17
C LEU A 506 16.43 -2.26 15.53
N GLN A 507 16.50 -0.91 15.48
CA GLN A 507 17.69 -0.25 14.94
C GLN A 507 18.84 -0.41 15.97
N PRO A 508 20.00 -0.97 15.56
CA PRO A 508 21.17 -1.12 16.40
C PRO A 508 21.74 0.23 16.82
#